data_7e30f5db0df7ffcea69845b5010dc7db
#
_entry.id   7e30f5db0df7ffcea69845b5010dc7db
#
_cell.length_a   1.000
_cell.length_b   1.000
_cell.length_c   1.000
_cell.angle_alpha   90.00
_cell.angle_beta   90.00
_cell.angle_gamma   90.00
#
_symmetry.space_group_name_H-M   'P 1'
#
loop_
_entity.id
_entity.type
_entity.pdbx_description
1 polymer ?
#
loop_
_entity_poly.entity_id
_entity_poly.type
_entity_poly.pdbx_seq_one_letter_code
_entity_poly.pdbx_strand_id
1 'polypeptide(L)'
;MKPRIKICGLTRTEDVRVAVDAGADAIGLVFYPPSPRHVSIQAAAMLASAVPPLVSIVGLFVNADPVLVRETLAAVPIHLLQFHGDEDESYCRQFDRPYMKAARVKPGMDLVQYAAD
;
A
#
# COMPACT_ATOMS: atom_id res chain seq x y z
N MET A 1 3.86 24.26 1.11
CA MET A 1 3.10 23.00 1.22
C MET A 1 3.97 21.93 1.86
N LYS A 2 3.46 21.28 2.88
CA LYS A 2 4.20 20.24 3.59
C LYS A 2 4.22 18.95 2.74
N PRO A 3 5.39 18.33 2.53
CA PRO A 3 5.43 17.04 1.83
C PRO A 3 4.71 15.96 2.63
N ARG A 4 4.07 15.04 1.91
CA ARG A 4 3.42 13.89 2.52
C ARG A 4 4.41 12.74 2.65
N ILE A 5 4.36 12.06 3.79
CA ILE A 5 5.28 10.97 4.11
C ILE A 5 4.50 9.67 4.23
N LYS A 6 4.91 8.66 3.45
CA LYS A 6 4.39 7.31 3.55
C LYS A 6 5.49 6.39 4.05
N ILE A 7 5.20 5.61 5.09
CA ILE A 7 6.09 4.58 5.59
C ILE A 7 5.52 3.22 5.18
N CYS A 8 6.25 2.48 4.35
CA CYS A 8 5.77 1.24 3.77
C CYS A 8 6.48 0.02 4.37
N GLY A 9 5.75 -1.10 4.43
CA GLY A 9 6.34 -2.37 4.84
C GLY A 9 6.38 -2.59 6.34
N LEU A 10 5.48 -1.98 7.08
CA LEU A 10 5.39 -2.19 8.52
C LEU A 10 4.75 -3.54 8.82
N THR A 11 5.30 -4.26 9.80
CA THR A 11 4.83 -5.58 10.19
C THR A 11 4.50 -5.70 11.68
N ARG A 12 4.75 -4.64 12.46
CA ARG A 12 4.56 -4.64 13.91
C ARG A 12 3.76 -3.42 14.34
N THR A 13 2.87 -3.62 15.31
CA THR A 13 2.04 -2.54 15.84
C THR A 13 2.86 -1.42 16.44
N GLU A 14 3.96 -1.74 17.14
CA GLU A 14 4.84 -0.72 17.71
C GLU A 14 5.43 0.19 16.64
N ASP A 15 5.81 -0.39 15.50
CA ASP A 15 6.39 0.38 14.40
C ASP A 15 5.35 1.28 13.75
N VAL A 16 4.09 0.83 13.68
CA VAL A 16 2.98 1.67 13.21
C VAL A 16 2.83 2.88 14.13
N ARG A 17 2.83 2.67 15.44
CA ARG A 17 2.70 3.76 16.40
C ARG A 17 3.86 4.76 16.31
N VAL A 18 5.08 4.25 16.15
CA VAL A 18 6.26 5.11 16.00
C VAL A 18 6.14 5.95 14.72
N ALA A 19 5.73 5.34 13.61
CA ALA A 19 5.57 6.04 12.35
C ALA A 19 4.50 7.14 12.45
N VAL A 20 3.37 6.83 13.06
CA VAL A 20 2.28 7.79 13.27
C VAL A 20 2.73 8.96 14.16
N ASP A 21 3.40 8.65 15.28
CA ASP A 21 3.89 9.66 16.20
C ASP A 21 4.97 10.54 15.57
N ALA A 22 5.72 10.00 14.61
CA ALA A 22 6.74 10.77 13.88
C ALA A 22 6.15 11.64 12.77
N GLY A 23 4.83 11.55 12.53
CA GLY A 23 4.15 12.42 11.57
C GLY A 23 3.89 11.80 10.21
N ALA A 24 3.89 10.47 10.09
CA ALA A 24 3.55 9.82 8.82
C ALA A 24 2.11 10.16 8.41
N ASP A 25 1.92 10.48 7.14
CA ASP A 25 0.61 10.77 6.56
C ASP A 25 -0.09 9.50 6.09
N ALA A 26 0.68 8.46 5.80
CA ALA A 26 0.17 7.17 5.36
C ALA A 26 1.11 6.05 5.81
N ILE A 27 0.53 4.87 6.03
CA ILE A 27 1.32 3.66 6.24
C ILE A 27 0.97 2.65 5.16
N GLY A 28 1.96 1.85 4.75
CA GLY A 28 1.78 0.83 3.72
C GLY A 28 1.92 -0.57 4.30
N LEU A 29 1.00 -1.45 3.91
CA LEU A 29 1.00 -2.85 4.28
C LEU A 29 1.22 -3.68 3.01
N VAL A 30 2.11 -4.66 3.07
CA VAL A 30 2.53 -5.42 1.90
C VAL A 30 1.82 -6.78 1.89
N PHE A 31 1.03 -7.02 0.84
CA PHE A 31 0.29 -8.27 0.65
C PHE A 31 0.91 -9.13 -0.47
N TYR A 32 2.23 -9.10 -0.57
CA TYR A 32 2.99 -9.88 -1.56
C TYR A 32 3.79 -10.96 -0.84
N PRO A 33 3.41 -12.25 -0.92
CA PRO A 33 4.03 -13.31 -0.14
C PRO A 33 5.54 -13.44 -0.26
N PRO A 34 6.18 -13.23 -1.43
CA PRO A 34 7.64 -13.29 -1.51
C PRO A 34 8.38 -12.20 -0.76
N SER A 35 7.70 -11.12 -0.35
CA SER A 35 8.34 -10.04 0.38
C SER A 35 8.64 -10.43 1.83
N PRO A 36 9.81 -10.08 2.39
CA PRO A 36 10.08 -10.29 3.81
C PRO A 36 9.19 -9.43 4.71
N ARG A 37 8.50 -8.43 4.13
CA ARG A 37 7.57 -7.56 4.86
C ARG A 37 6.12 -7.95 4.66
N HIS A 38 5.86 -9.11 4.08
CA HIS A 38 4.51 -9.61 3.84
C HIS A 38 3.75 -9.77 5.15
N VAL A 39 2.49 -9.33 5.15
CA VAL A 39 1.58 -9.54 6.28
C VAL A 39 0.34 -10.28 5.80
N SER A 40 -0.25 -11.10 6.69
CA SER A 40 -1.52 -11.74 6.43
C SER A 40 -2.67 -10.72 6.56
N ILE A 41 -3.85 -11.07 6.06
CA ILE A 41 -5.03 -10.22 6.21
C ILE A 41 -5.34 -10.00 7.70
N GLN A 42 -5.24 -11.04 8.53
CA GLN A 42 -5.48 -10.94 9.97
C GLN A 42 -4.47 -10.00 10.64
N ALA A 43 -3.19 -10.16 10.33
CA ALA A 43 -2.15 -9.28 10.89
C ALA A 43 -2.36 -7.84 10.44
N ALA A 44 -2.71 -7.64 9.17
CA ALA A 44 -2.97 -6.31 8.62
C ALA A 44 -4.15 -5.64 9.31
N ALA A 45 -5.21 -6.38 9.60
CA ALA A 45 -6.36 -5.84 10.33
C ALA A 45 -5.97 -5.37 11.74
N MET A 46 -5.10 -6.12 12.41
CA MET A 46 -4.58 -5.70 13.73
C MET A 46 -3.73 -4.43 13.61
N LEU A 47 -2.84 -4.38 12.62
CA LEU A 47 -2.00 -3.20 12.40
C LEU A 47 -2.86 -1.97 12.08
N ALA A 48 -3.88 -2.15 11.26
CA ALA A 48 -4.79 -1.07 10.89
C ALA A 48 -5.53 -0.49 12.10
N SER A 49 -5.81 -1.30 13.11
CA SER A 49 -6.51 -0.82 14.31
C SER A 49 -5.68 0.18 15.12
N ALA A 50 -4.37 0.23 14.92
CA ALA A 50 -3.48 1.19 15.57
C ALA A 50 -3.33 2.50 14.79
N VAL A 51 -3.98 2.62 13.63
CA VAL A 51 -3.86 3.79 12.76
C VAL A 51 -5.01 4.75 13.05
N PRO A 52 -4.70 6.03 13.37
CA PRO A 52 -5.75 7.02 13.62
C PRO A 52 -6.46 7.42 12.32
N PRO A 53 -7.68 8.03 12.43
CA PRO A 53 -8.50 8.31 11.25
C PRO A 53 -7.88 9.20 10.18
N LEU A 54 -6.97 10.09 10.55
CA LEU A 54 -6.37 11.03 9.60
C LEU A 54 -5.11 10.50 8.91
N VAL A 55 -4.72 9.26 9.20
CA VAL A 55 -3.60 8.60 8.54
C VAL A 55 -4.15 7.57 7.56
N SER A 56 -3.72 7.65 6.30
CA SER A 56 -4.20 6.73 5.27
C SER A 56 -3.51 5.38 5.35
N ILE A 57 -4.25 4.33 5.00
CA ILE A 57 -3.72 2.97 4.91
C ILE A 57 -3.61 2.59 3.45
N VAL A 58 -2.41 2.21 3.03
CA VAL A 58 -2.10 1.82 1.65
C VAL A 58 -1.85 0.32 1.62
N GLY A 59 -2.53 -0.38 0.72
CA GLY A 59 -2.29 -1.81 0.50
C GLY A 59 -1.47 -2.01 -0.77
N LEU A 60 -0.32 -2.69 -0.65
CA LEU A 60 0.56 -2.97 -1.77
C LEU A 60 0.39 -4.40 -2.26
N PHE A 61 0.15 -4.55 -3.56
CA PHE A 61 -0.04 -5.84 -4.22
C PHE A 61 0.86 -5.95 -5.45
N VAL A 62 1.28 -7.17 -5.77
CA VAL A 62 2.07 -7.46 -6.97
C VAL A 62 1.41 -8.64 -7.70
N ASN A 63 0.77 -8.36 -8.82
CA ASN A 63 0.10 -9.37 -9.66
C ASN A 63 -0.82 -10.31 -8.86
N ALA A 64 -1.52 -9.78 -7.86
CA ALA A 64 -2.38 -10.58 -7.01
C ALA A 64 -3.65 -11.01 -7.73
N ASP A 65 -4.20 -12.16 -7.33
CA ASP A 65 -5.53 -12.57 -7.77
C ASP A 65 -6.54 -11.52 -7.28
N PRO A 66 -7.48 -11.07 -8.13
CA PRO A 66 -8.49 -10.11 -7.70
C PRO A 66 -9.30 -10.54 -6.47
N VAL A 67 -9.48 -11.84 -6.27
CA VAL A 67 -10.17 -12.37 -5.09
C VAL A 67 -9.40 -11.99 -3.82
N LEU A 68 -8.07 -12.11 -3.84
CA LEU A 68 -7.24 -11.73 -2.69
C LEU A 68 -7.38 -10.24 -2.38
N VAL A 69 -7.37 -9.40 -3.41
CA VAL A 69 -7.53 -7.96 -3.21
C VAL A 69 -8.88 -7.65 -2.58
N ARG A 70 -9.94 -8.26 -3.09
CA ARG A 70 -11.30 -8.04 -2.56
C ARG A 70 -11.46 -8.54 -1.13
N GLU A 71 -10.91 -9.71 -0.81
CA GLU A 71 -10.92 -10.23 0.56
C GLU A 71 -10.18 -9.29 1.51
N THR A 72 -9.05 -8.75 1.07
CA THR A 72 -8.27 -7.81 1.86
C THR A 72 -9.06 -6.52 2.09
N LEU A 73 -9.69 -5.97 1.05
CA LEU A 73 -10.50 -4.76 1.17
C LEU A 73 -11.69 -4.95 2.11
N ALA A 74 -12.24 -6.15 2.17
CA ALA A 74 -13.37 -6.44 3.06
C ALA A 74 -12.96 -6.51 4.55
N ALA A 75 -11.71 -6.86 4.83
CA ALA A 75 -11.22 -7.09 6.18
C ALA A 75 -10.37 -5.94 6.74
N VAL A 76 -9.74 -5.16 5.87
CA VAL A 76 -8.80 -4.09 6.25
C VAL A 76 -9.27 -2.77 5.64
N PRO A 77 -9.35 -1.69 6.43
CA PRO A 77 -9.83 -0.39 5.92
C PRO A 77 -8.75 0.30 5.08
N ILE A 78 -8.52 -0.21 3.87
CA ILE A 78 -7.54 0.32 2.94
C ILE A 78 -8.13 1.51 2.19
N HIS A 79 -7.43 2.64 2.19
CA HIS A 79 -7.84 3.87 1.51
C HIS A 79 -7.28 3.96 0.09
N LEU A 80 -6.10 3.39 -0.13
CA LEU A 80 -5.39 3.51 -1.40
C LEU A 80 -4.72 2.19 -1.73
N LEU A 81 -4.88 1.72 -2.98
CA LEU A 81 -4.20 0.53 -3.48
C LEU A 81 -2.94 0.94 -4.21
N GLN A 82 -1.88 0.17 -4.04
CA GLN A 82 -0.63 0.38 -4.76
C GLN A 82 -0.24 -0.92 -5.46
N PHE A 83 -0.09 -0.85 -6.78
CA PHE A 83 0.22 -2.01 -7.61
C PHE A 83 1.63 -1.89 -8.15
N HIS A 84 2.47 -2.88 -7.88
CA HIS A 84 3.90 -2.89 -8.24
C HIS A 84 4.26 -3.94 -9.29
N GLY A 85 3.27 -4.66 -9.82
CA GLY A 85 3.49 -5.70 -10.82
C GLY A 85 3.18 -5.22 -12.24
N ASP A 86 2.62 -6.14 -13.03
CA ASP A 86 2.28 -5.88 -14.42
C ASP A 86 0.78 -5.61 -14.63
N GLU A 87 0.11 -5.20 -13.56
CA GLU A 87 -1.33 -4.93 -13.58
C GLU A 87 -1.66 -3.84 -14.61
N ASP A 88 -2.65 -4.13 -15.47
CA ASP A 88 -3.13 -3.14 -16.42
C ASP A 88 -4.19 -2.23 -15.80
N GLU A 89 -4.62 -1.23 -16.57
CA GLU A 89 -5.58 -0.24 -16.09
C GLU A 89 -6.93 -0.90 -15.74
N SER A 90 -7.37 -1.85 -16.55
CA SER A 90 -8.61 -2.57 -16.31
C SER A 90 -8.58 -3.33 -14.98
N TYR A 91 -7.46 -3.98 -14.69
CA TYR A 91 -7.26 -4.65 -13.40
C TYR A 91 -7.34 -3.66 -12.25
N CYS A 92 -6.63 -2.55 -12.35
CA CYS A 92 -6.53 -1.57 -11.27
C CYS A 92 -7.88 -0.90 -10.96
N ARG A 93 -8.70 -0.67 -11.96
CA ARG A 93 -9.98 0.02 -11.82
C ARG A 93 -11.09 -0.81 -11.20
N GLN A 94 -10.96 -2.12 -11.20
CA GLN A 94 -12.08 -2.99 -10.82
C GLN A 94 -12.44 -2.95 -9.33
N PHE A 95 -11.60 -2.37 -8.48
CA PHE A 95 -11.76 -2.45 -7.03
C PHE A 95 -12.47 -1.27 -6.40
N ASP A 96 -12.86 -0.27 -7.17
CA ASP A 96 -13.54 0.94 -6.67
C ASP A 96 -12.80 1.64 -5.53
N ARG A 97 -11.47 1.70 -5.64
CA ARG A 97 -10.62 2.42 -4.69
C ARG A 97 -9.61 3.26 -5.47
N PRO A 98 -9.19 4.40 -4.93
CA PRO A 98 -8.05 5.11 -5.49
C PRO A 98 -6.84 4.18 -5.55
N TYR A 99 -6.06 4.28 -6.61
CA TYR A 99 -4.89 3.43 -6.76
C TYR A 99 -3.71 4.19 -7.35
N MET A 100 -2.51 3.67 -7.09
CA MET A 100 -1.28 4.08 -7.73
C MET A 100 -0.67 2.88 -8.43
N LYS A 101 -0.15 3.11 -9.62
CA LYS A 101 0.59 2.09 -10.36
C LYS A 101 2.07 2.48 -10.33
N ALA A 102 2.90 1.67 -9.65
CA ALA A 102 4.32 1.95 -9.58
C ALA A 102 5.01 1.47 -10.86
N ALA A 103 5.88 2.31 -11.41
CA ALA A 103 6.69 1.93 -12.55
C ALA A 103 7.88 1.10 -12.09
N ARG A 104 8.15 -0.01 -12.81
CA ARG A 104 9.37 -0.77 -12.59
C ARG A 104 10.54 -0.02 -13.19
N VAL A 105 11.64 0.09 -12.44
CA VAL A 105 12.86 0.71 -12.94
C VAL A 105 13.53 -0.25 -13.93
N LYS A 106 13.72 0.22 -15.16
CA LYS A 106 14.43 -0.50 -16.20
C LYS A 106 15.57 0.38 -16.70
N PRO A 107 16.64 -0.22 -17.27
CA PRO A 107 17.70 0.59 -17.87
C PRO A 107 17.12 1.58 -18.87
N GLY A 108 17.50 2.86 -18.75
CA GLY A 108 17.03 3.92 -19.63
C GLY A 108 15.71 4.56 -19.27
N MET A 109 15.04 4.11 -18.22
CA MET A 109 13.82 4.76 -17.77
C MET A 109 14.09 6.11 -17.11
N ASP A 110 13.22 7.07 -17.38
CA ASP A 110 13.25 8.36 -16.73
C ASP A 110 12.31 8.35 -15.52
N LEU A 111 12.88 8.24 -14.33
CA LEU A 111 12.11 8.18 -13.10
C LEU A 111 11.39 9.50 -12.80
N VAL A 112 11.92 10.62 -13.25
CA VAL A 112 11.30 11.92 -13.04
C VAL A 112 9.97 12.01 -13.77
N GLN A 113 9.90 11.44 -14.96
CA GLN A 113 8.67 11.41 -15.75
C GLN A 113 7.55 10.67 -15.03
N TYR A 114 7.86 9.53 -14.40
CA TYR A 114 6.87 8.76 -13.66
C TYR A 114 6.48 9.44 -12.35
N ALA A 115 7.41 10.11 -11.70
CA ALA A 115 7.12 10.81 -10.45
C ALA A 115 6.24 12.05 -10.65
N ALA A 116 6.22 12.62 -11.85
CA ALA A 116 5.41 13.78 -12.17
C ALA A 116 3.95 13.46 -12.44
N ASP A 117 3.64 12.20 -12.71
CA ASP A 117 2.27 11.76 -13.00
C ASP A 117 1.50 11.44 -11.67
#